data_47436bc41dece0df08327c10d9d11e00
#
_entry.id   47436bc41dece0df08327c10d9d11e00
#
_cell.length_a   1.000
_cell.length_b   1.000
_cell.length_c   1.000
_cell.angle_alpha   90.00
_cell.angle_beta   90.00
_cell.angle_gamma   90.00
#
_symmetry.space_group_name_H-M   'P 1'
#
loop_
_entity.id
_entity.type
_entity.pdbx_description
1 polymer ?
#
loop_
_entity_poly.entity_id
_entity_poly.type
_entity_poly.pdbx_seq_one_letter_code
_entity_poly.pdbx_strand_id
1 'polypeptide(L)'
;NDVEQVGADTSVYGLLLTAQGKFLHDFFIARLDERTLVLDCESDRLEDLERRLTLYRLRSDVTLTNFSDTYSVAAAFGDGALAALGLSTDPGNTVTIGDGIAMTDPRLGAMGARIIMPVADLPGVLTDLGFQQDDGAAYHAMRLSHGVPDSSADIAVDKGFPLESGLDHLNAIDFTKGCYVGQELTARTHYRGTIRKRLYRVDVDGPTPPPGSPVTLGDKPAGDMRSGQDGIAMAMLRLEYV
;
A
#
# COMPACT_ATOMS: atom_id res chain seq x y z
N ASN A 1 4.64 10.01 2.12
CA ASN A 1 3.85 10.64 3.19
C ASN A 1 4.78 11.28 4.23
N ASP A 2 4.19 11.97 5.22
CA ASP A 2 4.92 12.57 6.33
C ASP A 2 5.01 11.61 7.51
N VAL A 3 6.22 11.19 7.87
CA VAL A 3 6.47 10.24 8.97
C VAL A 3 6.24 10.91 10.34
N GLU A 4 6.31 12.23 10.44
CA GLU A 4 6.04 12.96 11.69
C GLU A 4 4.57 12.88 12.11
N GLN A 5 3.66 12.49 11.21
CA GLN A 5 2.26 12.24 11.54
C GLN A 5 2.02 10.90 12.26
N VAL A 6 3.02 10.02 12.32
CA VAL A 6 2.88 8.72 13.01
C VAL A 6 2.84 8.93 14.51
N GLY A 7 1.68 8.66 15.09
CA GLY A 7 1.40 8.82 16.53
C GLY A 7 1.02 7.50 17.21
N ALA A 8 0.53 7.61 18.42
CA ALA A 8 0.00 6.45 19.16
C ALA A 8 -1.33 5.95 18.56
N ASP A 9 -2.08 6.84 17.93
CA ASP A 9 -3.42 6.63 17.35
C ASP A 9 -3.46 6.84 15.83
N THR A 10 -2.29 7.05 15.20
CA THR A 10 -2.20 7.42 13.80
C THR A 10 -1.08 6.68 13.09
N SER A 11 -1.41 5.97 12.03
CA SER A 11 -0.49 5.32 11.10
C SER A 11 -0.56 5.97 9.72
N VAL A 12 0.48 5.76 8.90
CA VAL A 12 0.55 6.33 7.56
C VAL A 12 0.94 5.28 6.53
N TYR A 13 0.55 5.50 5.28
CA TYR A 13 1.06 4.79 4.13
C TYR A 13 2.05 5.67 3.39
N GLY A 14 3.21 5.16 3.06
CA GLY A 14 4.30 5.92 2.49
C GLY A 14 5.03 5.20 1.37
N LEU A 15 5.90 5.94 0.68
CA LEU A 15 6.67 5.48 -0.47
C LEU A 15 8.15 5.76 -0.29
N LEU A 16 8.99 4.85 -0.78
CA LEU A 16 10.38 5.13 -1.10
C LEU A 16 10.49 5.30 -2.62
N LEU A 17 11.07 6.40 -3.06
CA LEU A 17 11.23 6.76 -4.46
C LEU A 17 12.70 6.85 -4.85
N THR A 18 12.97 6.73 -6.16
CA THR A 18 14.27 7.14 -6.72
C THR A 18 14.40 8.67 -6.70
N ALA A 19 15.60 9.17 -6.91
CA ALA A 19 15.83 10.62 -7.09
C ALA A 19 15.03 11.22 -8.26
N GLN A 20 14.66 10.39 -9.25
CA GLN A 20 13.80 10.76 -10.38
C GLN A 20 12.30 10.59 -10.07
N GLY A 21 11.89 10.35 -8.82
CA GLY A 21 10.50 10.21 -8.41
C GLY A 21 9.81 8.93 -8.87
N LYS A 22 10.55 7.90 -9.24
CA LYS A 22 9.99 6.61 -9.61
C LYS A 22 9.77 5.73 -8.39
N PHE A 23 8.74 4.90 -8.44
CA PHE A 23 8.38 3.95 -7.39
C PHE A 23 9.49 2.92 -7.14
N LEU A 24 9.86 2.74 -5.88
CA LEU A 24 10.73 1.67 -5.41
C LEU A 24 9.98 0.75 -4.45
N HIS A 25 9.46 1.27 -3.35
CA HIS A 25 8.71 0.55 -2.34
C HIS A 25 7.55 1.38 -1.86
N ASP A 26 6.53 0.69 -1.38
CA ASP A 26 5.47 1.21 -0.54
C ASP A 26 5.44 0.43 0.78
N PHE A 27 4.97 1.07 1.82
CA PHE A 27 4.91 0.46 3.15
C PHE A 27 3.97 1.24 4.05
N PHE A 28 3.45 0.54 5.04
CA PHE A 28 2.70 1.12 6.14
C PHE A 28 3.65 1.41 7.29
N ILE A 29 3.44 2.51 8.00
CA ILE A 29 4.23 2.90 9.15
C ILE A 29 3.28 3.13 10.31
N ALA A 30 3.53 2.44 11.42
CA ALA A 30 2.79 2.64 12.66
C ALA A 30 3.74 2.64 13.86
N ARG A 31 3.28 3.18 14.97
CA ARG A 31 4.01 3.19 16.23
C ARG A 31 3.65 1.96 17.05
N LEU A 32 4.63 1.11 17.32
CA LEU A 32 4.45 -0.06 18.17
C LEU A 32 4.57 0.32 19.67
N ASP A 33 5.55 1.15 19.99
CA ASP A 33 5.77 1.69 21.32
C ASP A 33 6.42 3.10 21.28
N GLU A 34 6.81 3.67 22.40
CA GLU A 34 7.39 5.03 22.48
C GLU A 34 8.66 5.20 21.64
N ARG A 35 9.40 4.12 21.35
CA ARG A 35 10.71 4.15 20.70
C ARG A 35 10.76 3.33 19.42
N THR A 36 9.71 2.60 19.09
CA THR A 36 9.68 1.64 17.99
C THR A 36 8.60 2.00 16.97
N LEU A 37 9.03 2.22 15.73
CA LEU A 37 8.15 2.26 14.58
C LEU A 37 8.25 0.92 13.86
N VAL A 38 7.11 0.39 13.44
CA VAL A 38 7.03 -0.80 12.61
C VAL A 38 6.69 -0.41 11.18
N LEU A 39 7.39 -1.02 10.23
CA LEU A 39 7.13 -0.89 8.79
C LEU A 39 6.62 -2.23 8.26
N ASP A 40 5.43 -2.24 7.67
CA ASP A 40 4.88 -3.38 6.95
C ASP A 40 5.03 -3.13 5.44
N CYS A 41 5.72 -4.03 4.76
CA CYS A 41 6.07 -3.94 3.34
C CYS A 41 5.97 -5.29 2.63
N GLU A 42 6.13 -5.29 1.32
CA GLU A 42 6.19 -6.49 0.50
C GLU A 42 7.35 -7.40 0.95
N SER A 43 7.04 -8.63 1.38
CA SER A 43 8.00 -9.56 1.99
C SER A 43 9.18 -9.91 1.07
N ASP A 44 8.90 -10.19 -0.20
CA ASP A 44 9.92 -10.57 -1.19
C ASP A 44 10.91 -9.43 -1.49
N ARG A 45 10.59 -8.21 -1.05
CA ARG A 45 11.40 -7.01 -1.29
C ARG A 45 11.93 -6.35 -0.01
N LEU A 46 11.72 -6.99 1.14
CA LEU A 46 12.13 -6.48 2.45
C LEU A 46 13.64 -6.24 2.53
N GLU A 47 14.45 -7.16 2.04
CA GLU A 47 15.92 -7.01 2.06
C GLU A 47 16.40 -5.78 1.24
N ASP A 48 15.78 -5.51 0.09
CA ASP A 48 16.10 -4.31 -0.71
C ASP A 48 15.67 -3.03 0.02
N LEU A 49 14.50 -3.04 0.68
CA LEU A 49 14.04 -1.91 1.49
C LEU A 49 14.99 -1.64 2.66
N GLU A 50 15.35 -2.66 3.44
CA GLU A 50 16.29 -2.57 4.58
C GLU A 50 17.63 -2.02 4.14
N ARG A 51 18.19 -2.56 3.06
CA ARG A 51 19.46 -2.10 2.48
C ARG A 51 19.39 -0.61 2.10
N ARG A 52 18.31 -0.18 1.48
CA ARG A 52 18.11 1.24 1.08
C ARG A 52 17.97 2.15 2.28
N LEU A 53 17.14 1.79 3.26
CA LEU A 53 16.98 2.57 4.49
C LEU A 53 18.29 2.68 5.28
N THR A 54 19.08 1.60 5.32
CA THR A 54 20.42 1.60 5.92
C THR A 54 21.34 2.64 5.30
N LEU A 55 21.28 2.84 3.98
CA LEU A 55 22.09 3.88 3.31
C LEU A 55 21.70 5.31 3.74
N TYR A 56 20.41 5.53 4.04
CA TYR A 56 19.92 6.84 4.50
C TYR A 56 20.04 7.06 6.01
N ARG A 57 20.32 6.01 6.80
CA ARG A 57 20.48 6.12 8.25
C ARG A 57 21.60 7.07 8.65
N LEU A 58 22.70 7.10 7.90
CA LEU A 58 23.87 7.96 8.13
C LEU A 58 24.35 7.91 9.60
N ARG A 59 24.21 9.03 10.33
CA ARG A 59 24.61 9.17 11.74
C ARG A 59 23.42 9.16 12.70
N SER A 60 22.22 8.85 12.22
CA SER A 60 21.02 8.78 13.06
C SER A 60 21.14 7.60 14.05
N ASP A 61 20.74 7.85 15.29
CA ASP A 61 20.66 6.82 16.33
C ASP A 61 19.39 5.97 16.15
N VAL A 62 19.39 5.18 15.08
CA VAL A 62 18.29 4.31 14.68
C VAL A 62 18.84 2.93 14.38
N THR A 63 18.17 1.88 14.84
CA THR A 63 18.44 0.49 14.45
C THR A 63 17.32 -0.02 13.56
N LEU A 64 17.68 -0.64 12.45
CA LEU A 64 16.74 -1.39 11.61
C LEU A 64 16.84 -2.87 11.99
N THR A 65 15.69 -3.49 12.21
CA THR A 65 15.60 -4.91 12.60
C THR A 65 14.49 -5.58 11.81
N ASN A 66 14.78 -6.71 11.20
CA ASN A 66 13.78 -7.55 10.58
C ASN A 66 13.01 -8.33 11.66
N PHE A 67 11.70 -8.12 11.77
CA PHE A 67 10.80 -8.77 12.73
C PHE A 67 9.92 -9.85 12.10
N SER A 68 10.13 -10.22 10.85
CA SER A 68 9.26 -11.15 10.11
C SER A 68 9.13 -12.53 10.75
N ASP A 69 10.13 -12.96 11.54
CA ASP A 69 10.07 -14.24 12.26
C ASP A 69 9.27 -14.17 13.58
N THR A 70 9.05 -12.96 14.11
CA THR A 70 8.42 -12.76 15.43
C THR A 70 7.08 -12.06 15.35
N TYR A 71 6.85 -11.26 14.32
CA TYR A 71 5.61 -10.54 14.07
C TYR A 71 4.99 -10.98 12.74
N SER A 72 3.68 -10.98 12.70
CA SER A 72 2.90 -11.29 11.50
C SER A 72 1.90 -10.17 11.22
N VAL A 73 1.47 -10.10 9.96
CA VAL A 73 0.48 -9.12 9.48
C VAL A 73 -0.77 -9.87 9.03
N ALA A 74 -1.94 -9.37 9.43
CA ALA A 74 -3.22 -9.80 8.91
C ALA A 74 -4.02 -8.60 8.38
N ALA A 75 -4.77 -8.83 7.30
CA ALA A 75 -5.82 -7.93 6.86
C ALA A 75 -7.16 -8.43 7.39
N ALA A 76 -7.90 -7.59 8.12
CA ALA A 76 -9.24 -7.87 8.62
C ALA A 76 -10.25 -6.98 7.87
N PHE A 77 -11.20 -7.58 7.19
CA PHE A 77 -12.13 -6.87 6.32
C PHE A 77 -13.54 -7.47 6.38
N GLY A 78 -14.48 -6.80 5.75
CA GLY A 78 -15.90 -7.14 5.78
C GLY A 78 -16.67 -6.35 6.83
N ASP A 79 -17.99 -6.59 6.87
CA ASP A 79 -18.91 -5.85 7.72
C ASP A 79 -18.57 -6.03 9.20
N GLY A 80 -18.40 -4.92 9.91
CA GLY A 80 -18.11 -4.91 11.34
C GLY A 80 -16.64 -5.13 11.71
N ALA A 81 -15.73 -5.39 10.77
CA ALA A 81 -14.32 -5.66 11.06
C ALA A 81 -13.63 -4.54 11.84
N LEU A 82 -13.82 -3.28 11.45
CA LEU A 82 -13.27 -2.13 12.17
C LEU A 82 -13.88 -2.01 13.58
N ALA A 83 -15.19 -2.19 13.71
CA ALA A 83 -15.88 -2.11 15.00
C ALA A 83 -15.41 -3.19 15.98
N ALA A 84 -15.18 -4.43 15.50
CA ALA A 84 -14.64 -5.53 16.31
C ALA A 84 -13.25 -5.22 16.87
N LEU A 85 -12.46 -4.42 16.15
CA LEU A 85 -11.13 -3.97 16.55
C LEU A 85 -11.12 -2.64 17.31
N GLY A 86 -12.29 -2.00 17.51
CA GLY A 86 -12.37 -0.68 18.16
C GLY A 86 -11.83 0.47 17.31
N LEU A 87 -11.76 0.29 15.99
CA LEU A 87 -11.26 1.27 15.03
C LEU A 87 -12.38 2.14 14.46
N SER A 88 -12.08 3.41 14.19
CA SER A 88 -12.93 4.29 13.37
C SER A 88 -12.74 3.96 11.88
N THR A 89 -13.58 4.55 11.02
CA THR A 89 -13.45 4.43 9.56
C THR A 89 -12.38 5.36 8.96
N ASP A 90 -11.76 6.21 9.77
CA ASP A 90 -10.77 7.18 9.30
C ASP A 90 -9.47 6.46 8.92
N PRO A 91 -8.96 6.63 7.69
CA PRO A 91 -7.70 6.00 7.27
C PRO A 91 -6.55 6.34 8.21
N GLY A 92 -5.83 5.31 8.65
CA GLY A 92 -4.69 5.45 9.56
C GLY A 92 -5.05 5.51 11.05
N ASN A 93 -6.35 5.50 11.44
CA ASN A 93 -6.71 5.37 12.85
C ASN A 93 -6.12 4.08 13.42
N THR A 94 -5.42 4.17 14.53
CA THR A 94 -4.62 3.06 15.11
C THR A 94 -4.98 2.84 16.58
N VAL A 95 -5.02 1.59 16.98
CA VAL A 95 -5.24 1.17 18.38
C VAL A 95 -4.21 0.10 18.76
N THR A 96 -3.86 0.04 20.03
CA THR A 96 -3.08 -1.07 20.59
C THR A 96 -3.99 -2.28 20.82
N ILE A 97 -3.53 -3.47 20.46
CA ILE A 97 -4.23 -4.72 20.66
C ILE A 97 -3.25 -5.79 21.17
N GLY A 98 -3.37 -6.19 22.46
CA GLY A 98 -2.37 -7.04 23.10
C GLY A 98 -0.97 -6.44 22.98
N ASP A 99 -0.01 -7.24 22.53
CA ASP A 99 1.38 -6.82 22.29
C ASP A 99 1.60 -6.35 20.83
N GLY A 100 0.53 -5.97 20.14
CA GLY A 100 0.54 -5.50 18.76
C GLY A 100 -0.31 -4.25 18.56
N ILE A 101 -0.56 -3.95 17.30
CA ILE A 101 -1.38 -2.82 16.85
C ILE A 101 -2.37 -3.25 15.78
N ALA A 102 -3.51 -2.59 15.74
CA ALA A 102 -4.44 -2.64 14.62
C ALA A 102 -4.65 -1.23 14.08
N MET A 103 -4.73 -1.09 12.76
CA MET A 103 -4.96 0.20 12.11
C MET A 103 -5.98 0.06 10.98
N THR A 104 -6.85 1.03 10.84
CA THR A 104 -7.67 1.19 9.63
C THR A 104 -6.73 1.44 8.46
N ASP A 105 -6.91 0.71 7.35
CA ASP A 105 -5.98 0.80 6.22
C ASP A 105 -5.75 2.27 5.82
N PRO A 106 -4.52 2.79 5.98
CA PRO A 106 -4.21 4.18 5.72
C PRO A 106 -4.39 4.61 4.27
N ARG A 107 -4.46 3.65 3.34
CA ARG A 107 -4.74 3.92 1.92
C ARG A 107 -6.18 4.29 1.69
N LEU A 108 -7.09 3.50 2.29
CA LEU A 108 -8.53 3.64 2.12
C LEU A 108 -9.25 2.85 3.22
N GLY A 109 -10.08 3.51 4.05
CA GLY A 109 -10.78 2.84 5.15
C GLY A 109 -11.70 1.69 4.72
N ALA A 110 -12.20 1.71 3.48
CA ALA A 110 -12.99 0.61 2.92
C ALA A 110 -12.20 -0.70 2.73
N MET A 111 -10.88 -0.66 2.80
CA MET A 111 -10.01 -1.85 2.81
C MET A 111 -10.03 -2.61 4.15
N GLY A 112 -10.73 -2.09 5.17
CA GLY A 112 -10.75 -2.68 6.51
C GLY A 112 -9.52 -2.30 7.32
N ALA A 113 -9.00 -3.25 8.09
CA ALA A 113 -7.89 -3.05 9.00
C ALA A 113 -6.66 -3.88 8.64
N ARG A 114 -5.49 -3.39 9.06
CA ARG A 114 -4.24 -4.15 9.13
C ARG A 114 -3.89 -4.37 10.60
N ILE A 115 -3.49 -5.58 10.94
CA ILE A 115 -3.11 -5.97 12.30
C ILE A 115 -1.67 -6.45 12.24
N ILE A 116 -0.82 -5.90 13.09
CA ILE A 116 0.59 -6.28 13.23
C ILE A 116 0.80 -6.70 14.67
N MET A 117 1.12 -7.96 14.90
CA MET A 117 1.30 -8.47 16.26
C MET A 117 2.18 -9.73 16.28
N PRO A 118 2.62 -10.20 17.47
CA PRO A 118 3.40 -11.42 17.58
C PRO A 118 2.73 -12.61 16.90
N VAL A 119 3.52 -13.39 16.19
CA VAL A 119 3.05 -14.58 15.42
C VAL A 119 2.27 -15.55 16.32
N ALA A 120 2.70 -15.70 17.58
CA ALA A 120 2.07 -16.61 18.51
C ALA A 120 0.64 -16.19 18.93
N ASP A 121 0.37 -14.88 18.94
CA ASP A 121 -0.86 -14.32 19.51
C ASP A 121 -1.94 -14.09 18.42
N LEU A 122 -1.50 -13.78 17.20
CA LEU A 122 -2.38 -13.38 16.09
C LEU A 122 -3.56 -14.35 15.87
N PRO A 123 -3.37 -15.69 15.77
CA PRO A 123 -4.49 -16.60 15.53
C PRO A 123 -5.55 -16.59 16.64
N GLY A 124 -5.08 -16.53 17.90
CA GLY A 124 -5.97 -16.48 19.08
C GLY A 124 -6.81 -15.23 19.09
N VAL A 125 -6.17 -14.06 18.94
CA VAL A 125 -6.84 -12.75 18.92
C VAL A 125 -7.86 -12.67 17.79
N LEU A 126 -7.53 -13.11 16.59
CA LEU A 126 -8.46 -13.10 15.46
C LEU A 126 -9.68 -14.01 15.70
N THR A 127 -9.46 -15.19 16.29
CA THR A 127 -10.54 -16.14 16.63
C THR A 127 -11.47 -15.56 17.70
N ASP A 128 -10.91 -14.96 18.75
CA ASP A 128 -11.68 -14.37 19.85
C ASP A 128 -12.53 -13.18 19.38
N LEU A 129 -12.05 -12.44 18.39
CA LEU A 129 -12.78 -11.35 17.73
C LEU A 129 -13.78 -11.83 16.66
N GLY A 130 -13.88 -13.15 16.42
CA GLY A 130 -14.83 -13.75 15.48
C GLY A 130 -14.43 -13.69 14.01
N PHE A 131 -13.17 -13.39 13.72
CA PHE A 131 -12.66 -13.42 12.34
C PHE A 131 -12.48 -14.86 11.85
N GLN A 132 -12.70 -15.06 10.56
CA GLN A 132 -12.42 -16.30 9.86
C GLN A 132 -11.25 -16.11 8.91
N GLN A 133 -10.35 -17.10 8.89
CA GLN A 133 -9.22 -17.05 7.97
C GLN A 133 -9.69 -17.33 6.54
N ASP A 134 -9.19 -16.51 5.62
CA ASP A 134 -9.35 -16.63 4.17
C ASP A 134 -8.00 -16.95 3.52
N ASP A 135 -8.00 -17.49 2.30
CA ASP A 135 -6.80 -17.77 1.52
C ASP A 135 -6.21 -16.54 0.80
N GLY A 136 -6.80 -15.36 1.03
CA GLY A 136 -6.42 -14.10 0.42
C GLY A 136 -7.17 -13.78 -0.86
N ALA A 137 -7.95 -14.69 -1.42
CA ALA A 137 -8.69 -14.46 -2.66
C ALA A 137 -9.79 -13.39 -2.48
N ALA A 138 -10.52 -13.40 -1.36
CA ALA A 138 -11.54 -12.39 -1.07
C ALA A 138 -10.91 -11.01 -0.83
N TYR A 139 -9.77 -10.93 -0.14
CA TYR A 139 -9.01 -9.68 0.00
C TYR A 139 -8.54 -9.14 -1.36
N HIS A 140 -8.03 -10.03 -2.22
CA HIS A 140 -7.60 -9.66 -3.56
C HIS A 140 -8.77 -9.12 -4.40
N ALA A 141 -9.92 -9.79 -4.39
CA ALA A 141 -11.13 -9.33 -5.07
C ALA A 141 -11.60 -7.96 -4.53
N MET A 142 -11.59 -7.77 -3.20
CA MET A 142 -11.97 -6.51 -2.57
C MET A 142 -11.04 -5.36 -3.00
N ARG A 143 -9.70 -5.53 -2.94
CA ARG A 143 -8.79 -4.46 -3.35
C ARG A 143 -8.97 -4.09 -4.83
N LEU A 144 -9.19 -5.08 -5.70
CA LEU A 144 -9.47 -4.84 -7.11
C LEU A 144 -10.78 -4.05 -7.29
N SER A 145 -11.84 -4.39 -6.54
CA SER A 145 -13.12 -3.67 -6.60
C SER A 145 -12.99 -2.20 -6.23
N HIS A 146 -12.08 -1.89 -5.30
CA HIS A 146 -11.77 -0.51 -4.88
C HIS A 146 -10.68 0.17 -5.74
N GLY A 147 -10.09 -0.53 -6.71
CA GLY A 147 -9.01 0.01 -7.54
C GLY A 147 -7.70 0.27 -6.77
N VAL A 148 -7.48 -0.47 -5.68
CA VAL A 148 -6.25 -0.36 -4.87
C VAL A 148 -5.17 -1.25 -5.46
N PRO A 149 -4.03 -0.70 -5.90
CA PRO A 149 -2.93 -1.49 -6.45
C PRO A 149 -2.26 -2.37 -5.40
N ASP A 150 -1.64 -3.44 -5.87
CA ASP A 150 -0.83 -4.36 -5.08
C ASP A 150 0.65 -4.16 -5.40
N SER A 151 1.28 -3.23 -4.71
CA SER A 151 2.71 -2.93 -4.74
C SER A 151 3.38 -3.22 -6.11
N SER A 152 4.45 -4.02 -6.12
CA SER A 152 5.22 -4.35 -7.32
C SER A 152 4.48 -5.23 -8.34
N ALA A 153 3.37 -5.87 -7.94
CA ALA A 153 2.51 -6.61 -8.88
C ALA A 153 1.82 -5.67 -9.88
N ASP A 154 1.42 -4.48 -9.44
CA ASP A 154 0.70 -3.52 -10.28
C ASP A 154 1.57 -2.32 -10.70
N ILE A 155 2.60 -1.97 -9.92
CA ILE A 155 3.44 -0.79 -10.13
C ILE A 155 4.85 -1.21 -10.50
N ALA A 156 5.26 -0.91 -11.73
CA ALA A 156 6.58 -1.30 -12.22
C ALA A 156 7.70 -0.59 -11.42
N VAL A 157 8.50 -1.39 -10.70
CA VAL A 157 9.62 -0.91 -9.88
C VAL A 157 10.65 -0.21 -10.74
N ASP A 158 11.18 0.92 -10.25
CA ASP A 158 12.16 1.79 -10.92
C ASP A 158 11.70 2.35 -12.29
N LYS A 159 10.41 2.21 -12.59
CA LYS A 159 9.80 2.69 -13.85
C LYS A 159 8.49 3.45 -13.65
N GLY A 160 7.61 2.95 -12.78
CA GLY A 160 6.31 3.54 -12.49
C GLY A 160 6.43 4.87 -11.74
N PHE A 161 5.48 5.77 -11.98
CA PHE A 161 5.36 7.00 -11.21
C PHE A 161 4.16 6.92 -10.26
N PRO A 162 4.28 7.40 -9.02
CA PRO A 162 3.22 7.35 -8.02
C PRO A 162 1.88 7.92 -8.50
N LEU A 163 1.89 9.09 -9.16
CA LEU A 163 0.69 9.75 -9.64
C LEU A 163 0.03 8.99 -10.81
N GLU A 164 0.81 8.35 -11.66
CA GLU A 164 0.27 7.47 -12.72
C GLU A 164 -0.40 6.23 -12.11
N SER A 165 0.03 5.80 -10.94
CA SER A 165 -0.51 4.65 -10.21
C SER A 165 -1.64 5.01 -9.24
N GLY A 166 -2.07 6.29 -9.17
CA GLY A 166 -3.15 6.73 -8.31
C GLY A 166 -2.80 6.80 -6.82
N LEU A 167 -1.50 6.73 -6.46
CA LEU A 167 -1.06 6.68 -5.06
C LEU A 167 -1.26 8.00 -4.31
N ASP A 168 -1.46 9.10 -5.03
CA ASP A 168 -1.89 10.39 -4.49
C ASP A 168 -3.30 10.33 -3.88
N HIS A 169 -4.21 9.54 -4.46
CA HIS A 169 -5.57 9.31 -3.93
C HIS A 169 -5.61 8.27 -2.79
N LEU A 170 -4.52 7.53 -2.61
CA LEU A 170 -4.37 6.50 -1.57
C LEU A 170 -3.52 7.00 -0.40
N ASN A 171 -3.47 8.28 -0.15
CA ASN A 171 -2.76 8.92 0.96
C ASN A 171 -1.26 8.58 1.04
N ALA A 172 -0.63 8.17 -0.08
CA ALA A 172 0.77 7.79 -0.09
C ALA A 172 1.73 8.99 -0.10
N ILE A 173 1.25 10.18 -0.48
CA ILE A 173 2.08 11.36 -0.72
C ILE A 173 1.49 12.55 0.05
N ASP A 174 2.34 13.19 0.86
CA ASP A 174 2.04 14.49 1.43
C ASP A 174 2.73 15.57 0.58
N PHE A 175 1.94 16.45 -0.03
CA PHE A 175 2.45 17.55 -0.85
C PHE A 175 2.80 18.80 -0.04
N THR A 176 2.50 18.82 1.26
CA THR A 176 2.74 19.94 2.17
C THR A 176 3.96 19.76 3.07
N LYS A 177 4.46 18.51 3.19
CA LYS A 177 5.69 18.23 3.96
C LYS A 177 6.94 18.85 3.34
N GLY A 178 8.02 18.86 4.11
CA GLY A 178 9.34 19.30 3.67
C GLY A 178 9.95 18.48 2.52
N CYS A 179 11.23 18.68 2.25
CA CYS A 179 11.93 18.03 1.15
C CYS A 179 12.07 16.52 1.33
N TYR A 180 11.91 15.76 0.26
CA TYR A 180 12.14 14.32 0.21
C TYR A 180 12.75 13.88 -1.12
N VAL A 181 13.36 12.69 -1.14
CA VAL A 181 13.97 12.13 -2.35
C VAL A 181 12.89 11.88 -3.42
N GLY A 182 13.10 12.41 -4.63
CA GLY A 182 12.15 12.29 -5.74
C GLY A 182 11.05 13.35 -5.79
N GLN A 183 11.04 14.29 -4.84
CA GLN A 183 10.02 15.34 -4.74
C GLN A 183 9.89 16.21 -6.00
N GLU A 184 11.01 16.58 -6.62
CA GLU A 184 10.97 17.53 -7.74
C GLU A 184 10.04 17.10 -8.87
N LEU A 185 10.17 15.86 -9.33
CA LEU A 185 9.31 15.35 -10.40
C LEU A 185 7.88 15.08 -9.91
N THR A 186 7.73 14.54 -8.70
CA THR A 186 6.41 14.24 -8.10
C THR A 186 5.59 15.51 -7.92
N ALA A 187 6.15 16.53 -7.27
CA ALA A 187 5.47 17.80 -7.07
C ALA A 187 5.23 18.56 -8.40
N ARG A 188 6.21 18.57 -9.30
CA ARG A 188 6.03 19.19 -10.63
C ARG A 188 4.91 18.51 -11.42
N THR A 189 4.81 17.20 -11.38
CA THR A 189 3.73 16.47 -12.07
C THR A 189 2.37 16.79 -11.43
N HIS A 190 2.30 16.87 -10.11
CA HIS A 190 1.07 17.22 -9.40
C HIS A 190 0.58 18.65 -9.75
N TYR A 191 1.46 19.64 -9.71
CA TYR A 191 1.06 21.05 -9.87
C TYR A 191 1.03 21.56 -11.31
N ARG A 192 1.81 20.97 -12.21
CA ARG A 192 2.02 21.51 -13.57
C ARG A 192 2.00 20.45 -14.66
N GLY A 193 2.03 19.17 -14.29
CA GLY A 193 2.21 18.08 -15.22
C GLY A 193 0.91 17.58 -15.80
N THR A 194 1.02 17.03 -17.00
CA THR A 194 -0.03 16.24 -17.60
C THR A 194 0.37 14.79 -17.45
N ILE A 195 -0.36 14.05 -16.61
CA ILE A 195 -0.28 12.58 -16.60
C ILE A 195 -0.79 12.08 -17.94
N ARG A 196 -0.05 11.22 -18.59
CA ARG A 196 -0.44 10.67 -19.91
C ARG A 196 -1.08 9.30 -19.85
N LYS A 197 -0.86 8.59 -18.75
CA LYS A 197 -1.42 7.27 -18.48
C LYS A 197 -1.75 7.19 -16.99
N ARG A 198 -2.71 6.32 -16.65
CA ARG A 198 -3.10 6.08 -15.27
C ARG A 198 -3.50 4.63 -15.08
N LEU A 199 -3.29 4.15 -13.86
CA LEU A 199 -3.78 2.85 -13.42
C LEU A 199 -5.28 2.98 -13.12
N TYR A 200 -6.07 2.13 -13.76
CA TYR A 200 -7.52 2.06 -13.60
C TYR A 200 -7.96 0.66 -13.20
N ARG A 201 -9.00 0.60 -12.42
CA ARG A 201 -9.84 -0.58 -12.34
C ARG A 201 -10.62 -0.71 -13.63
N VAL A 202 -10.64 -1.90 -14.21
CA VAL A 202 -11.39 -2.23 -15.41
C VAL A 202 -12.23 -3.48 -15.20
N ASP A 203 -13.41 -3.51 -15.82
CA ASP A 203 -14.21 -4.72 -15.91
C ASP A 203 -13.81 -5.49 -17.18
N VAL A 204 -13.68 -6.80 -17.07
CA VAL A 204 -13.24 -7.69 -18.14
C VAL A 204 -14.37 -8.64 -18.50
N ASP A 205 -14.81 -8.59 -19.75
CA ASP A 205 -15.76 -9.56 -20.29
C ASP A 205 -15.00 -10.80 -20.76
N GLY A 206 -15.25 -11.94 -20.12
CA GLY A 206 -14.54 -13.19 -20.36
C GLY A 206 -13.39 -13.46 -19.39
N PRO A 207 -12.46 -14.36 -19.74
CA PRO A 207 -11.32 -14.71 -18.87
C PRO A 207 -10.41 -13.51 -18.66
N THR A 208 -10.02 -13.27 -17.40
CA THR A 208 -9.09 -12.18 -17.03
C THR A 208 -7.73 -12.40 -17.70
N PRO A 209 -7.25 -11.47 -18.54
CA PRO A 209 -5.95 -11.60 -19.19
C PRO A 209 -4.80 -11.55 -18.17
N PRO A 210 -3.70 -12.27 -18.41
CA PRO A 210 -2.55 -12.22 -17.51
C PRO A 210 -1.90 -10.81 -17.48
N PRO A 211 -1.21 -10.47 -16.37
CA PRO A 211 -0.45 -9.22 -16.26
C PRO A 211 0.52 -9.04 -17.44
N GLY A 212 0.62 -7.80 -17.93
CA GLY A 212 1.43 -7.46 -19.11
C GLY A 212 0.75 -7.67 -20.47
N SER A 213 -0.45 -8.25 -20.49
CA SER A 213 -1.22 -8.35 -21.75
C SER A 213 -1.51 -6.96 -22.29
N PRO A 214 -1.32 -6.73 -23.63
CA PRO A 214 -1.59 -5.43 -24.23
C PRO A 214 -3.09 -5.12 -24.24
N VAL A 215 -3.42 -3.87 -23.94
CA VAL A 215 -4.76 -3.29 -24.14
C VAL A 215 -4.72 -2.44 -25.40
N THR A 216 -5.67 -2.65 -26.32
CA THR A 216 -5.75 -1.90 -27.57
C THR A 216 -7.13 -1.29 -27.79
N LEU A 217 -7.18 -0.17 -28.49
CA LEU A 217 -8.40 0.42 -29.03
C LEU A 217 -8.34 0.31 -30.57
N GLY A 218 -8.98 -0.72 -31.12
CA GLY A 218 -8.68 -1.16 -32.47
C GLY A 218 -7.22 -1.57 -32.61
N ASP A 219 -6.49 -0.98 -33.57
CA ASP A 219 -5.04 -1.26 -33.77
C ASP A 219 -4.11 -0.38 -32.92
N LYS A 220 -4.66 0.53 -32.09
CA LYS A 220 -3.85 1.46 -31.31
C LYS A 220 -3.52 0.90 -29.93
N PRO A 221 -2.24 0.94 -29.50
CA PRO A 221 -1.85 0.52 -28.16
C PRO A 221 -2.39 1.49 -27.12
N ALA A 222 -3.35 1.05 -26.31
CA ALA A 222 -4.02 1.85 -25.28
C ALA A 222 -3.44 1.66 -23.87
N GLY A 223 -2.72 0.54 -23.62
CA GLY A 223 -2.15 0.26 -22.31
C GLY A 223 -1.72 -1.18 -22.13
N ASP A 224 -1.64 -1.60 -20.89
CA ASP A 224 -1.30 -2.97 -20.49
C ASP A 224 -2.04 -3.39 -19.21
N MET A 225 -2.39 -4.67 -19.14
CA MET A 225 -3.05 -5.27 -17.99
C MET A 225 -2.08 -5.44 -16.82
N ARG A 226 -2.62 -5.33 -15.61
CA ARG A 226 -1.97 -5.62 -14.34
C ARG A 226 -2.64 -6.81 -13.64
N SER A 227 -2.59 -6.86 -12.33
CA SER A 227 -3.28 -7.91 -11.57
C SER A 227 -4.78 -7.90 -11.85
N GLY A 228 -5.40 -9.08 -11.75
CA GLY A 228 -6.85 -9.20 -11.93
C GLY A 228 -7.36 -10.56 -11.50
N GLN A 229 -8.66 -10.60 -11.18
CA GLN A 229 -9.39 -11.79 -10.75
C GLN A 229 -10.88 -11.63 -11.07
N ASP A 230 -11.51 -12.73 -11.52
CA ASP A 230 -12.98 -12.86 -11.64
C ASP A 230 -13.67 -11.71 -12.42
N GLY A 231 -13.08 -11.30 -13.56
CA GLY A 231 -13.67 -10.26 -14.41
C GLY A 231 -13.40 -8.82 -13.94
N ILE A 232 -12.60 -8.62 -12.90
CA ILE A 232 -12.12 -7.30 -12.48
C ILE A 232 -10.60 -7.30 -12.54
N ALA A 233 -10.00 -6.24 -13.07
CA ALA A 233 -8.55 -6.14 -13.15
C ALA A 233 -8.08 -4.69 -12.99
N MET A 234 -6.79 -4.52 -12.75
CA MET A 234 -6.09 -3.25 -12.89
C MET A 234 -5.48 -3.17 -14.30
N ALA A 235 -5.49 -2.01 -14.90
CA ALA A 235 -4.84 -1.75 -16.17
C ALA A 235 -4.20 -0.37 -16.19
N MET A 236 -2.97 -0.29 -16.70
CA MET A 236 -2.30 0.99 -16.96
C MET A 236 -2.75 1.50 -18.32
N LEU A 237 -3.62 2.50 -18.36
CA LEU A 237 -4.23 2.99 -19.59
C LEU A 237 -3.74 4.40 -19.95
N ARG A 238 -3.62 4.67 -21.25
CA ARG A 238 -3.37 6.01 -21.77
C ARG A 238 -4.64 6.84 -21.70
N LEU A 239 -4.54 8.04 -21.12
CA LEU A 239 -5.69 8.93 -20.88
C LEU A 239 -6.36 9.43 -22.15
N GLU A 240 -5.66 9.41 -23.27
CA GLU A 240 -6.21 9.77 -24.59
C GLU A 240 -7.24 8.76 -25.12
N TYR A 241 -7.37 7.58 -24.48
CA TYR A 241 -8.27 6.50 -24.88
C TYR A 241 -9.27 6.07 -23.78
N VAL A 242 -9.36 6.83 -22.69
CA VAL A 242 -10.27 6.59 -21.55
C VAL A 242 -11.42 7.59 -21.54
#